data_977462ab0d586253b07f00870e12d0ba
#
_entry.id   977462ab0d586253b07f00870e12d0ba
#
_cell.length_a   1.000
_cell.length_b   1.000
_cell.length_c   1.000
_cell.angle_alpha   90.00
_cell.angle_beta   90.00
_cell.angle_gamma   90.00
#
_symmetry.space_group_name_H-M   'P 1'
#
loop_
_entity.id
_entity.type
_entity.pdbx_description
1 polymer ?
#
loop_
_entity_poly.entity_id
_entity_poly.type
_entity_poly.pdbx_seq_one_letter_code
_entity_poly.pdbx_strand_id
1 'polypeptide(L)'
;DRDALVLGASPVNGTLDITTNGALTQSGASTVLGAATLASGSYDITLIDAGNDFTSVSITGGNHVSLRDTNALRLATSTITGNLHADAGNVTIGGALTSSGGNLTLTGVNSVTQLAHLSVTGAHTITVTAPSGPLTMAPTATSTSDTGAIAYAAGADITLGSLHTGTGVNVMSSGGSVLSAAGSGMNIIAGANSSLRAFNGVVGTQAAPITVHVSAGTLGIHATAARFGISAFLNGTVLPGQALTMLNVPPGLVCFNACRFNTIPSFNVASAI
;
A
#
# COMPACT_ATOMS: atom_id res chain seq x y z
N ASP A 1 9.35 28.58 -14.85
CA ASP A 1 8.28 29.55 -15.09
C ASP A 1 7.79 30.12 -13.75
N ARG A 2 7.29 31.34 -13.74
CA ARG A 2 6.76 31.98 -12.51
C ARG A 2 5.25 31.79 -12.37
N ASP A 3 4.61 31.33 -13.39
CA ASP A 3 3.15 31.18 -13.51
C ASP A 3 2.76 29.71 -13.71
N ALA A 4 1.47 29.47 -13.90
CA ALA A 4 0.95 28.16 -14.26
C ALA A 4 1.50 27.70 -15.62
N LEU A 5 1.83 26.42 -15.73
CA LEU A 5 2.32 25.81 -16.95
C LEU A 5 1.32 24.75 -17.46
N VAL A 6 1.00 24.84 -18.75
CA VAL A 6 0.21 23.82 -19.44
C VAL A 6 1.12 23.07 -20.41
N LEU A 7 1.35 21.78 -20.17
CA LEU A 7 2.06 20.92 -21.10
C LEU A 7 1.16 20.54 -22.27
N GLY A 8 1.61 20.82 -23.50
CA GLY A 8 1.01 20.23 -24.70
C GLY A 8 1.37 18.75 -24.83
N ALA A 9 0.98 18.13 -25.96
CA ALA A 9 1.49 16.82 -26.33
C ALA A 9 3.02 16.90 -26.47
N SER A 10 3.74 16.17 -25.61
CA SER A 10 5.19 16.38 -25.45
C SER A 10 5.94 15.05 -25.50
N PRO A 11 6.45 14.63 -26.69
CA PRO A 11 7.38 13.53 -26.78
C PRO A 11 8.78 14.00 -26.34
N VAL A 12 9.29 13.44 -25.24
CA VAL A 12 10.61 13.73 -24.67
C VAL A 12 11.47 12.47 -24.70
N ASN A 13 12.47 12.41 -25.56
CA ASN A 13 13.36 11.24 -25.71
C ASN A 13 14.42 11.14 -24.59
N GLY A 14 14.49 12.10 -23.69
CA GLY A 14 15.43 12.16 -22.57
C GLY A 14 14.72 12.43 -21.25
N THR A 15 15.39 13.18 -20.37
CA THR A 15 14.82 13.63 -19.10
C THR A 15 13.93 14.85 -19.29
N LEU A 16 12.91 14.99 -18.44
CA LEU A 16 12.03 16.14 -18.39
C LEU A 16 12.14 16.78 -17.01
N ASP A 17 12.68 18.00 -16.93
CA ASP A 17 12.76 18.76 -15.69
C ASP A 17 11.84 19.99 -15.78
N ILE A 18 10.84 20.04 -14.90
CA ILE A 18 9.88 21.14 -14.84
C ILE A 18 9.92 21.76 -13.44
N THR A 19 10.18 23.06 -13.41
CA THR A 19 9.99 23.88 -12.21
C THR A 19 9.09 25.04 -12.56
N THR A 20 7.97 25.17 -11.88
CA THR A 20 7.02 26.26 -12.01
C THR A 20 6.63 26.80 -10.63
N ASN A 21 6.22 28.03 -10.56
CA ASN A 21 5.66 28.65 -9.36
C ASN A 21 4.16 28.91 -9.54
N GLY A 22 3.50 27.96 -10.17
CA GLY A 22 2.06 27.90 -10.42
C GLY A 22 1.64 26.47 -10.73
N ALA A 23 0.35 26.26 -10.98
CA ALA A 23 -0.16 24.92 -11.27
C ALA A 23 0.48 24.33 -12.53
N LEU A 24 0.83 23.05 -12.47
CA LEU A 24 1.28 22.28 -13.63
C LEU A 24 0.13 21.40 -14.13
N THR A 25 -0.31 21.66 -15.34
CA THR A 25 -1.40 20.93 -16.01
C THR A 25 -0.97 20.47 -17.39
N GLN A 26 -1.82 19.73 -18.10
CA GLN A 26 -1.57 19.31 -19.47
C GLN A 26 -2.81 19.47 -20.37
N SER A 27 -2.58 19.62 -21.66
CA SER A 27 -3.61 19.66 -22.71
C SER A 27 -3.47 18.53 -23.75
N GLY A 28 -2.51 17.62 -23.56
CA GLY A 28 -2.29 16.44 -24.39
C GLY A 28 -1.31 15.49 -23.74
N ALA A 29 -1.21 14.27 -24.26
CA ALA A 29 -0.37 13.21 -23.71
C ALA A 29 1.12 13.57 -23.73
N SER A 30 1.82 13.19 -22.68
CA SER A 30 3.27 13.34 -22.54
C SER A 30 3.94 11.98 -22.52
N THR A 31 4.89 11.75 -23.42
CA THR A 31 5.75 10.55 -23.43
C THR A 31 7.15 10.96 -22.99
N VAL A 32 7.65 10.39 -21.91
CA VAL A 32 8.99 10.72 -21.37
C VAL A 32 9.79 9.44 -21.18
N LEU A 33 10.78 9.22 -22.07
CA LEU A 33 11.60 8.01 -22.07
C LEU A 33 12.65 8.00 -20.94
N GLY A 34 13.01 9.14 -20.41
CA GLY A 34 13.89 9.27 -19.24
C GLY A 34 13.13 9.54 -17.95
N ALA A 35 13.82 10.10 -16.97
CA ALA A 35 13.20 10.53 -15.73
C ALA A 35 12.50 11.88 -15.91
N ALA A 36 11.30 12.04 -15.35
CA ALA A 36 10.63 13.32 -15.19
C ALA A 36 10.80 13.81 -13.74
N THR A 37 11.27 15.04 -13.57
CA THR A 37 11.36 15.74 -12.29
C THR A 37 10.40 16.93 -12.32
N LEU A 38 9.44 16.94 -11.39
CA LEU A 38 8.36 17.91 -11.38
C LEU A 38 8.37 18.71 -10.07
N ALA A 39 8.33 20.03 -10.17
CA ALA A 39 8.20 20.93 -9.04
C ALA A 39 7.22 22.07 -9.38
N SER A 40 6.15 22.19 -8.60
CA SER A 40 5.19 23.28 -8.69
C SER A 40 5.10 24.13 -7.41
N GLY A 41 6.10 23.97 -6.52
CA GLY A 41 6.10 24.66 -5.22
C GLY A 41 4.92 24.24 -4.36
N SER A 42 4.04 25.17 -4.01
CA SER A 42 2.83 24.94 -3.24
C SER A 42 1.56 24.78 -4.09
N TYR A 43 1.72 24.59 -5.40
CA TYR A 43 0.60 24.46 -6.33
C TYR A 43 0.38 23.00 -6.75
N ASP A 44 -0.73 22.74 -7.43
CA ASP A 44 -1.12 21.40 -7.84
C ASP A 44 -0.42 20.97 -9.13
N ILE A 45 -0.21 19.65 -9.24
CA ILE A 45 0.27 18.99 -10.48
C ILE A 45 -0.84 18.05 -10.96
N THR A 46 -1.32 18.26 -12.18
CA THR A 46 -2.39 17.45 -12.78
C THR A 46 -1.97 16.96 -14.16
N LEU A 47 -1.44 15.75 -14.24
CA LEU A 47 -0.99 15.10 -15.47
C LEU A 47 -1.75 13.77 -15.60
N ILE A 48 -3.01 13.83 -16.09
CA ILE A 48 -3.97 12.71 -16.07
C ILE A 48 -4.45 12.29 -17.47
N ASP A 49 -3.79 12.74 -18.53
CA ASP A 49 -4.11 12.25 -19.86
C ASP A 49 -3.91 10.72 -19.94
N ALA A 50 -4.86 10.04 -20.57
CA ALA A 50 -4.85 8.57 -20.64
C ALA A 50 -3.70 8.00 -21.50
N GLY A 51 -3.11 8.83 -22.35
CA GLY A 51 -1.99 8.48 -23.22
C GLY A 51 -0.61 8.85 -22.64
N ASN A 52 -0.55 9.32 -21.39
CA ASN A 52 0.75 9.57 -20.76
C ASN A 52 1.56 8.29 -20.65
N ASP A 53 2.87 8.40 -20.90
CA ASP A 53 3.85 7.31 -20.83
C ASP A 53 5.13 7.85 -20.19
N PHE A 54 5.23 7.75 -18.85
CA PHE A 54 6.36 8.19 -18.07
C PHE A 54 7.17 7.00 -17.59
N THR A 55 8.41 6.87 -17.99
CA THR A 55 9.30 5.84 -17.43
C THR A 55 9.48 5.97 -15.92
N SER A 56 9.68 7.20 -15.42
CA SER A 56 9.83 7.48 -13.99
C SER A 56 9.45 8.92 -13.68
N VAL A 57 8.79 9.14 -12.55
CA VAL A 57 8.42 10.47 -12.06
C VAL A 57 8.96 10.69 -10.65
N SER A 58 9.61 11.83 -10.44
CA SER A 58 9.99 12.39 -9.13
C SER A 58 9.27 13.71 -8.92
N ILE A 59 8.70 13.94 -7.76
CA ILE A 59 8.04 15.19 -7.38
C ILE A 59 8.85 15.81 -6.26
N THR A 60 9.53 16.92 -6.56
CA THR A 60 10.37 17.64 -5.60
C THR A 60 9.67 18.79 -4.89
N GLY A 61 8.41 19.06 -5.28
CA GLY A 61 7.52 20.03 -4.65
C GLY A 61 6.18 20.07 -5.38
N GLY A 62 5.10 20.00 -4.62
CA GLY A 62 3.72 20.08 -5.12
C GLY A 62 2.73 19.97 -3.97
N ASN A 63 1.55 20.56 -4.14
CA ASN A 63 0.45 20.42 -3.20
C ASN A 63 -0.34 19.13 -3.51
N HIS A 64 -1.43 19.22 -4.26
CA HIS A 64 -2.12 18.02 -4.73
C HIS A 64 -1.52 17.56 -6.06
N VAL A 65 -1.21 16.27 -6.13
CA VAL A 65 -0.58 15.66 -7.30
C VAL A 65 -1.47 14.56 -7.84
N SER A 66 -1.85 14.66 -9.11
CA SER A 66 -2.60 13.63 -9.83
C SER A 66 -1.82 13.22 -11.07
N LEU A 67 -1.48 11.94 -11.14
CA LEU A 67 -0.73 11.34 -12.23
C LEU A 67 -1.53 10.19 -12.83
N ARG A 68 -1.52 10.06 -14.13
CA ARG A 68 -1.99 8.88 -14.84
C ARG A 68 -0.96 8.46 -15.88
N ASP A 69 -0.76 7.16 -15.98
CA ASP A 69 0.15 6.55 -16.94
C ASP A 69 -0.53 5.37 -17.64
N THR A 70 -0.21 5.15 -18.90
CA THR A 70 -0.89 4.12 -19.70
C THR A 70 -0.37 2.71 -19.40
N ASN A 71 0.88 2.57 -18.97
CA ASN A 71 1.55 1.26 -18.86
C ASN A 71 2.24 1.05 -17.51
N ALA A 72 3.48 1.48 -17.35
CA ALA A 72 4.29 1.20 -16.16
C ALA A 72 4.94 2.46 -15.61
N LEU A 73 4.39 2.97 -14.51
CA LEU A 73 4.89 4.15 -13.82
C LEU A 73 5.83 3.77 -12.67
N ARG A 74 7.05 4.27 -12.70
CA ARG A 74 7.96 4.25 -11.56
C ARG A 74 7.88 5.58 -10.81
N LEU A 75 7.46 5.54 -9.56
CA LEU A 75 7.53 6.69 -8.66
C LEU A 75 8.88 6.68 -7.96
N ALA A 76 9.71 7.67 -8.27
CA ALA A 76 10.98 7.92 -7.60
C ALA A 76 10.75 8.73 -6.31
N THR A 77 11.82 9.03 -5.57
CA THR A 77 11.72 9.81 -4.33
C THR A 77 10.94 11.10 -4.56
N SER A 78 9.88 11.29 -3.75
CA SER A 78 8.96 12.41 -3.93
C SER A 78 8.51 12.99 -2.59
N THR A 79 8.37 14.31 -2.55
CA THR A 79 7.86 15.05 -1.40
C THR A 79 6.69 15.91 -1.83
N ILE A 80 5.54 15.73 -1.19
CA ILE A 80 4.26 16.34 -1.54
C ILE A 80 3.68 16.94 -0.26
N THR A 81 3.02 18.08 -0.36
CA THR A 81 2.40 18.72 0.81
C THR A 81 0.92 18.33 0.98
N GLY A 82 0.23 17.96 -0.09
CA GLY A 82 -1.17 17.52 -0.11
C GLY A 82 -1.32 16.06 -0.56
N ASN A 83 -2.39 15.75 -1.27
CA ASN A 83 -2.68 14.41 -1.75
C ASN A 83 -1.80 14.00 -2.92
N LEU A 84 -1.41 12.72 -2.98
CA LEU A 84 -0.95 12.05 -4.19
C LEU A 84 -1.98 11.03 -4.66
N HIS A 85 -2.38 11.15 -5.92
CA HIS A 85 -3.14 10.13 -6.63
C HIS A 85 -2.34 9.71 -7.88
N ALA A 86 -2.01 8.44 -8.00
CA ALA A 86 -1.29 7.91 -9.16
C ALA A 86 -1.91 6.59 -9.64
N ASP A 87 -2.29 6.57 -10.92
CA ASP A 87 -2.88 5.41 -11.60
C ASP A 87 -2.02 5.00 -12.78
N ALA A 88 -1.74 3.70 -12.89
CA ALA A 88 -1.03 3.14 -14.05
C ALA A 88 -1.42 1.67 -14.30
N GLY A 89 -0.98 1.11 -15.42
CA GLY A 89 -1.06 -0.32 -15.65
C GLY A 89 -0.28 -1.11 -14.60
N ASN A 90 0.95 -0.69 -14.34
CA ASN A 90 1.79 -1.20 -13.25
C ASN A 90 2.39 -0.02 -12.46
N VAL A 91 2.43 -0.09 -11.14
CA VAL A 91 3.08 0.93 -10.31
C VAL A 91 4.28 0.34 -9.59
N THR A 92 5.42 1.00 -9.71
CA THR A 92 6.62 0.69 -8.91
C THR A 92 6.94 1.89 -8.01
N ILE A 93 6.86 1.71 -6.70
CA ILE A 93 7.34 2.67 -5.71
C ILE A 93 8.84 2.42 -5.52
N GLY A 94 9.65 3.14 -6.30
CA GLY A 94 11.10 2.94 -6.36
C GLY A 94 11.91 3.87 -5.48
N GLY A 95 11.31 4.96 -4.98
CA GLY A 95 11.87 5.90 -4.02
C GLY A 95 10.88 6.22 -2.92
N ALA A 96 11.34 6.80 -1.83
CA ALA A 96 10.47 7.18 -0.72
C ALA A 96 9.44 8.23 -1.16
N LEU A 97 8.18 8.01 -0.84
CA LEU A 97 7.09 8.96 -1.09
C LEU A 97 6.59 9.50 0.25
N THR A 98 6.63 10.81 0.40
CA THR A 98 6.21 11.48 1.63
C THR A 98 5.14 12.53 1.34
N SER A 99 4.05 12.50 2.09
CA SER A 99 3.08 13.60 2.12
C SER A 99 2.92 14.14 3.53
N SER A 100 3.05 15.45 3.67
CA SER A 100 2.95 16.12 4.98
C SER A 100 1.54 16.60 5.34
N GLY A 101 0.59 16.60 4.39
CA GLY A 101 -0.76 17.12 4.61
C GLY A 101 -1.81 16.49 3.71
N GLY A 102 -1.60 15.26 3.24
CA GLY A 102 -2.56 14.59 2.37
C GLY A 102 -2.41 13.08 2.32
N ASN A 103 -3.34 12.45 1.65
CA ASN A 103 -3.40 11.02 1.45
C ASN A 103 -2.49 10.56 0.31
N LEU A 104 -2.00 9.33 0.38
CA LEU A 104 -1.37 8.63 -0.74
C LEU A 104 -2.35 7.57 -1.28
N THR A 105 -2.72 7.68 -2.56
CA THR A 105 -3.59 6.72 -3.26
C THR A 105 -2.88 6.27 -4.53
N LEU A 106 -2.50 4.99 -4.57
CA LEU A 106 -1.72 4.41 -5.66
C LEU A 106 -2.45 3.19 -6.23
N THR A 107 -2.69 3.21 -7.54
CA THR A 107 -3.36 2.10 -8.25
C THR A 107 -2.49 1.61 -9.39
N GLY A 108 -2.02 0.37 -9.30
CA GLY A 108 -1.43 -0.35 -10.42
C GLY A 108 -2.40 -1.44 -10.88
N VAL A 109 -3.11 -1.22 -11.99
CA VAL A 109 -4.21 -2.11 -12.41
C VAL A 109 -3.77 -3.59 -12.44
N ASN A 110 -2.58 -3.87 -12.99
CA ASN A 110 -2.04 -5.21 -13.14
C ASN A 110 -1.11 -5.61 -11.99
N SER A 111 -0.38 -4.66 -11.41
CA SER A 111 0.49 -4.93 -10.25
C SER A 111 0.94 -3.66 -9.54
N VAL A 112 1.26 -3.81 -8.26
CA VAL A 112 2.03 -2.81 -7.51
C VAL A 112 3.26 -3.46 -6.89
N THR A 113 4.42 -2.84 -7.10
CA THR A 113 5.68 -3.23 -6.45
C THR A 113 6.18 -2.08 -5.59
N GLN A 114 6.26 -2.28 -4.28
CA GLN A 114 6.77 -1.30 -3.35
C GLN A 114 8.18 -1.69 -2.88
N LEU A 115 9.18 -0.95 -3.34
CA LEU A 115 10.59 -1.16 -2.99
C LEU A 115 11.07 -0.18 -1.91
N ALA A 116 10.33 0.91 -1.70
CA ALA A 116 10.70 2.00 -0.81
C ALA A 116 9.56 2.37 0.15
N HIS A 117 9.82 3.36 1.01
CA HIS A 117 8.89 3.76 2.06
C HIS A 117 7.77 4.66 1.54
N LEU A 118 6.57 4.50 2.10
CA LEU A 118 5.47 5.45 2.02
C LEU A 118 5.26 6.08 3.39
N SER A 119 5.09 7.40 3.46
CA SER A 119 4.86 8.09 4.73
C SER A 119 3.85 9.22 4.58
N VAL A 120 2.90 9.26 5.47
CA VAL A 120 1.98 10.39 5.64
C VAL A 120 1.93 10.80 7.11
N THR A 121 1.80 12.10 7.36
CA THR A 121 1.69 12.63 8.73
C THR A 121 0.23 12.92 9.10
N GLY A 122 -0.06 12.94 10.40
CA GLY A 122 -1.42 13.22 10.91
C GLY A 122 -2.43 12.11 10.59
N ALA A 123 -3.67 12.49 10.33
CA ALA A 123 -4.79 11.56 10.09
C ALA A 123 -4.96 11.17 8.60
N HIS A 124 -3.89 11.31 7.82
CA HIS A 124 -3.95 10.99 6.40
C HIS A 124 -3.73 9.50 6.13
N THR A 125 -4.37 9.01 5.06
CA THR A 125 -4.44 7.59 4.73
C THR A 125 -3.43 7.19 3.66
N ILE A 126 -3.02 5.92 3.68
CA ILE A 126 -2.30 5.28 2.58
C ILE A 126 -3.19 4.19 2.00
N THR A 127 -3.51 4.31 0.72
CA THR A 127 -4.27 3.31 -0.03
C THR A 127 -3.45 2.83 -1.23
N VAL A 128 -3.19 1.53 -1.30
CA VAL A 128 -2.45 0.91 -2.40
C VAL A 128 -3.28 -0.24 -2.96
N THR A 129 -3.52 -0.21 -4.27
CA THR A 129 -4.45 -1.15 -4.90
C THR A 129 -3.84 -1.76 -6.16
N ALA A 130 -3.98 -3.08 -6.31
CA ALA A 130 -3.63 -3.84 -7.52
C ALA A 130 -4.82 -4.73 -7.93
N PRO A 131 -5.89 -4.17 -8.51
CA PRO A 131 -7.19 -4.86 -8.62
C PRO A 131 -7.16 -6.12 -9.47
N SER A 132 -6.24 -6.25 -10.44
CA SER A 132 -6.17 -7.42 -11.32
C SER A 132 -4.95 -8.32 -11.06
N GLY A 133 -4.05 -7.94 -10.15
CA GLY A 133 -2.81 -8.68 -9.95
C GLY A 133 -2.24 -8.59 -8.55
N PRO A 134 -0.96 -8.93 -8.39
CA PRO A 134 -0.31 -8.95 -7.09
C PRO A 134 0.14 -7.57 -6.61
N LEU A 135 0.24 -7.46 -5.29
CA LEU A 135 0.90 -6.37 -4.60
C LEU A 135 2.10 -6.93 -3.82
N THR A 136 3.29 -6.45 -4.15
CA THR A 136 4.52 -6.97 -3.54
C THR A 136 5.30 -5.85 -2.87
N MET A 137 5.55 -5.97 -1.58
CA MET A 137 6.47 -5.11 -0.84
C MET A 137 7.82 -5.79 -0.67
N ALA A 138 8.89 -5.01 -0.81
CA ALA A 138 10.22 -5.48 -0.39
C ALA A 138 10.25 -5.69 1.14
N PRO A 139 11.12 -6.58 1.68
CA PRO A 139 11.20 -6.86 3.11
C PRO A 139 11.48 -5.62 3.96
N THR A 140 12.23 -4.67 3.43
CA THR A 140 12.59 -3.40 4.09
C THR A 140 11.60 -2.27 3.84
N ALA A 141 10.65 -2.45 2.91
CA ALA A 141 9.67 -1.41 2.60
C ALA A 141 8.67 -1.24 3.75
N THR A 142 8.41 0.01 4.11
CA THR A 142 7.42 0.35 5.13
C THR A 142 6.39 1.31 4.61
N SER A 143 5.17 1.25 5.17
CA SER A 143 4.16 2.28 4.98
C SER A 143 3.73 2.78 6.34
N THR A 144 3.85 4.09 6.57
CA THR A 144 3.63 4.69 7.87
C THR A 144 2.62 5.83 7.78
N SER A 145 1.62 5.80 8.65
CA SER A 145 0.71 6.90 8.91
C SER A 145 0.61 7.14 10.40
N ASP A 146 0.63 8.40 10.85
CA ASP A 146 0.55 8.68 12.28
C ASP A 146 -0.79 8.18 12.87
N THR A 147 -1.92 8.68 12.34
CA THR A 147 -3.27 8.35 12.83
C THR A 147 -4.29 8.09 11.71
N GLY A 148 -3.87 8.03 10.45
CA GLY A 148 -4.72 7.63 9.34
C GLY A 148 -4.69 6.13 9.10
N ALA A 149 -5.70 5.59 8.46
CA ALA A 149 -5.76 4.17 8.13
C ALA A 149 -4.82 3.81 6.96
N ILE A 150 -4.34 2.55 6.97
CA ILE A 150 -3.59 1.98 5.86
C ILE A 150 -4.40 0.85 5.24
N ALA A 151 -4.64 0.93 3.92
CA ALA A 151 -5.41 -0.05 3.16
C ALA A 151 -4.62 -0.59 1.96
N TYR A 152 -4.47 -1.91 1.90
CA TYR A 152 -3.82 -2.62 0.80
C TYR A 152 -4.78 -3.64 0.20
N ALA A 153 -5.03 -3.55 -1.10
CA ALA A 153 -5.94 -4.46 -1.79
C ALA A 153 -5.34 -4.99 -3.09
N ALA A 154 -5.49 -6.30 -3.33
CA ALA A 154 -5.03 -6.94 -4.55
C ALA A 154 -6.02 -7.97 -5.10
N GLY A 155 -5.99 -8.16 -6.42
CA GLY A 155 -6.71 -9.21 -7.12
C GLY A 155 -6.06 -10.58 -6.97
N ALA A 156 -4.74 -10.61 -6.71
CA ALA A 156 -3.95 -11.82 -6.48
C ALA A 156 -3.22 -11.73 -5.12
N ASP A 157 -2.05 -12.36 -4.98
CA ASP A 157 -1.30 -12.37 -3.72
C ASP A 157 -0.85 -10.98 -3.28
N ILE A 158 -0.84 -10.78 -1.95
CA ILE A 158 -0.19 -9.65 -1.29
C ILE A 158 1.01 -10.16 -0.52
N THR A 159 2.20 -9.64 -0.81
CA THR A 159 3.40 -9.88 0.00
C THR A 159 3.73 -8.63 0.80
N LEU A 160 3.72 -8.72 2.12
CA LEU A 160 3.86 -7.60 3.03
C LEU A 160 5.30 -7.42 3.54
N GLY A 161 5.85 -6.21 3.40
CA GLY A 161 6.90 -5.69 4.24
C GLY A 161 6.33 -5.25 5.59
N SER A 162 6.24 -3.94 5.87
CA SER A 162 5.74 -3.44 7.14
C SER A 162 4.73 -2.30 6.99
N LEU A 163 3.63 -2.36 7.75
CA LEU A 163 2.56 -1.36 7.78
C LEU A 163 2.39 -0.86 9.22
N HIS A 164 2.59 0.45 9.44
CA HIS A 164 2.54 1.07 10.76
C HIS A 164 1.52 2.20 10.81
N THR A 165 0.58 2.16 11.73
CA THR A 165 -0.37 3.27 11.95
C THR A 165 -0.88 3.29 13.39
N GLY A 166 -1.22 4.49 13.89
CA GLY A 166 -1.94 4.67 15.14
C GLY A 166 -3.42 4.28 15.09
N THR A 167 -3.95 3.95 13.91
CA THR A 167 -5.32 3.44 13.70
C THR A 167 -5.31 2.03 13.13
N GLY A 168 -6.19 1.71 12.18
CA GLY A 168 -6.36 0.35 11.65
C GLY A 168 -5.64 0.11 10.33
N VAL A 169 -5.22 -1.13 10.16
CA VAL A 169 -4.68 -1.67 8.90
C VAL A 169 -5.70 -2.62 8.28
N ASN A 170 -5.98 -2.45 6.99
CA ASN A 170 -6.85 -3.33 6.23
C ASN A 170 -6.10 -3.91 5.03
N VAL A 171 -5.89 -5.22 5.02
CA VAL A 171 -5.22 -5.93 3.92
C VAL A 171 -6.19 -6.95 3.34
N MET A 172 -6.41 -6.89 2.01
CA MET A 172 -7.37 -7.75 1.33
C MET A 172 -6.83 -8.28 0.01
N SER A 173 -6.62 -9.57 -0.06
CA SER A 173 -6.42 -10.31 -1.31
C SER A 173 -7.73 -10.97 -1.73
N SER A 174 -8.25 -10.63 -2.90
CA SER A 174 -9.51 -11.19 -3.42
C SER A 174 -9.33 -12.51 -4.17
N GLY A 175 -8.15 -12.77 -4.72
CA GLY A 175 -7.86 -13.95 -5.53
C GLY A 175 -6.65 -14.77 -5.08
N GLY A 176 -6.00 -14.40 -3.97
CA GLY A 176 -4.78 -15.04 -3.51
C GLY A 176 -4.57 -15.00 -2.00
N SER A 177 -3.33 -15.06 -1.60
CA SER A 177 -2.84 -15.11 -0.22
C SER A 177 -2.37 -13.74 0.28
N VAL A 178 -2.29 -13.59 1.61
CA VAL A 178 -1.55 -12.51 2.28
C VAL A 178 -0.31 -13.12 2.91
N LEU A 179 0.86 -12.79 2.39
CA LEU A 179 2.15 -13.41 2.74
C LEU A 179 3.09 -12.39 3.39
N SER A 180 4.01 -12.87 4.21
CA SER A 180 5.11 -12.06 4.72
C SER A 180 6.28 -12.06 3.73
N ALA A 181 6.88 -10.91 3.46
CA ALA A 181 8.13 -10.83 2.71
C ALA A 181 9.26 -11.48 3.52
N ALA A 182 10.10 -12.27 2.86
CA ALA A 182 11.20 -12.98 3.52
C ALA A 182 12.17 -11.99 4.19
N GLY A 183 12.40 -12.16 5.49
CA GLY A 183 13.27 -11.29 6.27
C GLY A 183 12.61 -9.97 6.71
N SER A 184 11.32 -9.76 6.47
CA SER A 184 10.59 -8.66 7.09
C SER A 184 10.52 -8.88 8.61
N GLY A 185 10.58 -7.78 9.37
CA GLY A 185 10.36 -7.80 10.81
C GLY A 185 8.86 -7.87 11.15
N MET A 186 8.37 -6.86 11.88
CA MET A 186 6.94 -6.73 12.17
C MET A 186 6.17 -6.31 10.91
N ASN A 187 5.24 -7.13 10.44
CA ASN A 187 4.45 -6.82 9.24
C ASN A 187 3.35 -5.78 9.53
N ILE A 188 2.74 -5.84 10.71
CA ILE A 188 1.66 -4.92 11.07
C ILE A 188 1.86 -4.39 12.48
N ILE A 189 1.86 -3.07 12.61
CA ILE A 189 1.71 -2.36 13.87
C ILE A 189 0.52 -1.42 13.72
N ALA A 190 -0.54 -1.66 14.49
CA ALA A 190 -1.78 -0.92 14.40
C ALA A 190 -2.31 -0.52 15.78
N GLY A 191 -2.87 0.70 15.85
CA GLY A 191 -3.45 1.25 17.07
C GLY A 191 -4.93 0.92 17.27
N ALA A 192 -5.61 0.35 16.27
CA ALA A 192 -7.05 0.08 16.30
C ALA A 192 -7.42 -1.15 15.46
N ASN A 193 -8.74 -1.35 15.28
CA ASN A 193 -9.29 -2.48 14.53
C ASN A 193 -8.61 -2.67 13.18
N SER A 194 -8.15 -3.90 12.95
CA SER A 194 -7.41 -4.26 11.73
C SER A 194 -7.95 -5.55 11.13
N SER A 195 -7.72 -5.76 9.84
CA SER A 195 -8.16 -6.98 9.17
C SER A 195 -7.14 -7.48 8.14
N LEU A 196 -7.00 -8.81 8.09
CA LEU A 196 -6.24 -9.55 7.08
C LEU A 196 -7.18 -10.53 6.40
N ARG A 197 -7.38 -10.36 5.09
CA ARG A 197 -8.34 -11.18 4.32
C ARG A 197 -7.66 -11.79 3.10
N ALA A 198 -7.71 -13.11 2.99
CA ALA A 198 -7.27 -13.89 1.84
C ALA A 198 -8.45 -14.75 1.36
N PHE A 199 -9.17 -14.30 0.32
CA PHE A 199 -10.40 -14.97 -0.11
C PHE A 199 -10.18 -16.28 -0.88
N ASN A 200 -8.99 -16.46 -1.49
CA ASN A 200 -8.63 -17.70 -2.19
C ASN A 200 -7.24 -18.21 -1.79
N GLY A 201 -6.80 -17.88 -0.58
CA GLY A 201 -5.45 -18.19 -0.15
C GLY A 201 -5.31 -18.29 1.37
N VAL A 202 -4.06 -18.22 1.81
CA VAL A 202 -3.66 -18.29 3.22
C VAL A 202 -3.23 -16.91 3.73
N VAL A 203 -3.25 -16.73 5.05
CA VAL A 203 -2.65 -15.58 5.73
C VAL A 203 -1.37 -16.05 6.43
N GLY A 204 -0.23 -15.69 5.87
CA GLY A 204 1.09 -16.18 6.30
C GLY A 204 1.32 -17.65 5.96
N THR A 205 2.51 -18.13 6.26
CA THR A 205 2.89 -19.54 6.19
C THR A 205 3.60 -19.95 7.47
N GLN A 206 3.75 -21.27 7.71
CA GLN A 206 4.49 -21.75 8.89
C GLN A 206 5.96 -21.27 8.89
N ALA A 207 6.59 -21.22 7.72
CA ALA A 207 7.96 -20.76 7.56
C ALA A 207 8.11 -19.24 7.63
N ALA A 208 7.05 -18.51 7.24
CA ALA A 208 7.00 -17.05 7.24
C ALA A 208 5.62 -16.57 7.73
N PRO A 209 5.36 -16.62 9.04
CA PRO A 209 4.10 -16.14 9.60
C PRO A 209 3.98 -14.62 9.46
N ILE A 210 2.75 -14.10 9.33
CA ILE A 210 2.51 -12.66 9.44
C ILE A 210 2.69 -12.25 10.90
N THR A 211 3.60 -11.32 11.15
CA THR A 211 3.87 -10.80 12.49
C THR A 211 3.06 -9.54 12.73
N VAL A 212 2.23 -9.54 13.77
CA VAL A 212 1.26 -8.47 14.05
C VAL A 212 1.36 -7.96 15.48
N HIS A 213 1.18 -6.64 15.65
CA HIS A 213 0.95 -5.99 16.92
C HIS A 213 -0.23 -5.02 16.77
N VAL A 214 -1.34 -5.33 17.42
CA VAL A 214 -2.53 -4.45 17.45
C VAL A 214 -2.71 -3.99 18.90
N SER A 215 -2.52 -2.69 19.16
CA SER A 215 -2.50 -2.15 20.53
C SER A 215 -3.89 -1.87 21.09
N ALA A 216 -4.91 -1.72 20.24
CA ALA A 216 -6.30 -1.55 20.64
C ALA A 216 -7.27 -2.15 19.60
N GLY A 217 -8.47 -2.53 20.06
CA GLY A 217 -9.51 -3.07 19.18
C GLY A 217 -9.34 -4.54 18.83
N THR A 218 -9.66 -4.93 17.61
CA THR A 218 -9.71 -6.32 17.16
C THR A 218 -8.85 -6.54 15.92
N LEU A 219 -8.29 -7.73 15.77
CA LEU A 219 -7.71 -8.22 14.53
C LEU A 219 -8.66 -9.25 13.92
N GLY A 220 -9.27 -8.90 12.77
CA GLY A 220 -10.10 -9.82 11.99
C GLY A 220 -9.26 -10.61 10.99
N ILE A 221 -9.38 -11.93 10.99
CA ILE A 221 -8.70 -12.79 10.01
C ILE A 221 -9.74 -13.55 9.19
N HIS A 222 -9.57 -13.53 7.87
CA HIS A 222 -10.34 -14.32 6.95
C HIS A 222 -9.39 -15.02 5.96
N ALA A 223 -9.41 -16.36 5.93
CA ALA A 223 -8.62 -17.15 4.99
C ALA A 223 -9.45 -18.36 4.55
N THR A 224 -9.59 -18.58 3.24
CA THR A 224 -10.49 -19.60 2.69
C THR A 224 -9.79 -20.76 1.99
N ALA A 225 -8.48 -20.71 1.79
CA ALA A 225 -7.75 -21.82 1.19
C ALA A 225 -7.59 -22.96 2.20
N ALA A 226 -8.58 -23.79 2.30
CA ALA A 226 -8.44 -24.98 3.12
C ALA A 226 -9.00 -26.20 2.41
N ARG A 227 -8.20 -26.85 1.60
CA ARG A 227 -8.46 -28.27 1.35
C ARG A 227 -7.81 -29.17 2.41
N PHE A 228 -6.67 -28.81 2.97
CA PHE A 228 -5.97 -29.57 4.03
C PHE A 228 -4.96 -28.68 4.74
N GLY A 229 -5.18 -28.28 5.99
CA GLY A 229 -4.16 -27.63 6.79
C GLY A 229 -4.54 -26.30 7.44
N ILE A 230 -3.57 -25.63 8.05
CA ILE A 230 -3.71 -24.35 8.71
C ILE A 230 -3.73 -23.26 7.66
N SER A 231 -4.78 -22.44 7.62
CA SER A 231 -4.95 -21.39 6.62
C SER A 231 -4.47 -20.00 7.08
N ALA A 232 -4.09 -19.85 8.35
CA ALA A 232 -3.50 -18.62 8.86
C ALA A 232 -2.37 -18.91 9.85
N PHE A 233 -1.20 -18.32 9.60
CA PHE A 233 -0.02 -18.38 10.46
C PHE A 233 0.31 -16.97 10.92
N LEU A 234 0.15 -16.73 12.22
CA LEU A 234 0.36 -15.42 12.84
C LEU A 234 1.38 -15.52 13.96
N ASN A 235 2.15 -14.47 14.12
CA ASN A 235 3.00 -14.24 15.26
C ASN A 235 2.72 -12.85 15.82
N GLY A 236 2.54 -12.71 17.14
CA GLY A 236 2.27 -11.40 17.70
C GLY A 236 1.82 -11.44 19.14
N THR A 237 1.54 -10.27 19.68
CA THR A 237 1.00 -10.07 21.02
C THR A 237 -0.44 -9.57 20.93
N VAL A 238 -1.34 -10.27 21.62
CA VAL A 238 -2.69 -9.78 21.90
C VAL A 238 -2.66 -9.30 23.36
N LEU A 239 -2.86 -8.01 23.58
CA LEU A 239 -2.84 -7.44 24.92
C LEU A 239 -4.09 -7.87 25.71
N PRO A 240 -4.01 -7.91 27.07
CA PRO A 240 -5.17 -8.21 27.89
C PRO A 240 -6.36 -7.30 27.56
N GLY A 241 -7.54 -7.90 27.39
CA GLY A 241 -8.79 -7.19 27.01
C GLY A 241 -9.04 -7.02 25.53
N GLN A 242 -8.16 -7.53 24.65
CA GLN A 242 -8.34 -7.52 23.20
C GLN A 242 -8.81 -8.88 22.67
N ALA A 243 -9.62 -8.85 21.61
CA ALA A 243 -10.14 -10.06 20.99
C ALA A 243 -9.50 -10.29 19.62
N LEU A 244 -9.05 -11.52 19.36
CA LEU A 244 -8.77 -12.01 18.02
C LEU A 244 -10.10 -12.55 17.46
N THR A 245 -10.68 -11.87 16.49
CA THR A 245 -11.90 -12.32 15.84
C THR A 245 -11.57 -13.03 14.53
N MET A 246 -11.93 -14.29 14.43
CA MET A 246 -11.75 -15.09 13.22
C MET A 246 -13.11 -15.23 12.50
N LEU A 247 -13.16 -14.75 11.27
CA LEU A 247 -14.32 -14.80 10.41
C LEU A 247 -14.11 -15.91 9.39
N ASN A 248 -15.03 -16.89 9.33
CA ASN A 248 -15.06 -17.99 8.35
C ASN A 248 -13.76 -18.84 8.27
N VAL A 249 -13.08 -19.02 9.38
CA VAL A 249 -11.95 -19.94 9.48
C VAL A 249 -12.43 -21.19 10.23
N PRO A 250 -12.37 -22.38 9.63
CA PRO A 250 -12.73 -23.61 10.32
C PRO A 250 -11.89 -23.82 11.60
N PRO A 251 -12.48 -24.40 12.66
CA PRO A 251 -11.75 -24.68 13.90
C PRO A 251 -10.49 -25.51 13.63
N GLY A 252 -9.37 -25.11 14.20
CA GLY A 252 -8.09 -25.81 14.04
C GLY A 252 -7.21 -25.35 12.88
N LEU A 253 -7.67 -24.38 12.05
CA LEU A 253 -6.95 -23.89 10.86
C LEU A 253 -6.11 -22.62 11.11
N VAL A 254 -5.97 -22.18 12.34
CA VAL A 254 -5.14 -21.01 12.68
C VAL A 254 -4.03 -21.41 13.64
N CYS A 255 -2.84 -21.01 13.28
CA CYS A 255 -1.66 -21.16 14.12
C CYS A 255 -1.20 -19.77 14.57
N PHE A 256 -1.15 -19.54 15.86
CA PHE A 256 -0.63 -18.33 16.49
C PHE A 256 0.66 -18.66 17.26
N ASN A 257 1.65 -17.78 17.20
CA ASN A 257 2.99 -17.96 17.79
C ASN A 257 3.68 -19.27 17.33
N ALA A 258 3.80 -19.46 16.04
CA ALA A 258 4.46 -20.64 15.44
C ALA A 258 3.90 -21.98 15.93
N CYS A 259 2.58 -22.06 16.15
CA CYS A 259 1.87 -23.24 16.67
C CYS A 259 2.28 -23.66 18.09
N ARG A 260 2.90 -22.83 18.85
CA ARG A 260 3.00 -23.05 20.30
C ARG A 260 1.72 -22.52 20.93
N PHE A 261 0.89 -23.42 21.42
CA PHE A 261 -0.32 -23.09 22.19
C PHE A 261 0.10 -22.47 23.54
N ASN A 262 0.40 -21.19 23.54
CA ASN A 262 0.50 -20.44 24.77
C ASN A 262 -0.84 -19.74 25.00
N THR A 263 -1.44 -19.97 26.16
CA THR A 263 -2.77 -19.53 26.60
C THR A 263 -3.18 -18.15 26.05
N ILE A 264 -4.07 -18.16 25.07
CA ILE A 264 -4.74 -16.95 24.57
C ILE A 264 -5.88 -16.66 25.56
N PRO A 265 -5.94 -15.47 26.19
CA PRO A 265 -6.92 -15.16 27.23
C PRO A 265 -8.39 -15.17 26.79
N SER A 266 -8.66 -15.07 25.49
CA SER A 266 -10.01 -15.28 24.95
C SER A 266 -9.99 -15.48 23.43
N PHE A 267 -10.48 -16.61 22.98
CA PHE A 267 -10.67 -16.95 21.58
C PHE A 267 -12.15 -16.85 21.26
N ASN A 268 -12.58 -15.84 20.53
CA ASN A 268 -13.95 -15.77 20.02
C ASN A 268 -13.98 -16.23 18.55
N VAL A 269 -14.45 -17.44 18.30
CA VAL A 269 -14.78 -17.92 16.97
C VAL A 269 -16.22 -17.56 16.71
N ALA A 270 -16.48 -16.50 15.94
CA ALA A 270 -17.81 -16.27 15.40
C ALA A 270 -17.98 -17.16 14.17
N SER A 271 -18.63 -18.32 14.31
CA SER A 271 -19.11 -19.08 13.18
C SER A 271 -20.40 -18.42 12.67
N ALA A 272 -20.38 -17.87 11.48
CA ALA A 272 -21.61 -17.58 10.77
C ALA A 272 -22.14 -18.90 10.18
N ILE A 273 -23.36 -19.29 10.55
CA ILE A 273 -24.17 -20.34 9.95
C ILE A 273 -24.62 -19.88 8.58
#